data_53e7672d85d874b2048ffb3be258f255
#
_entry.id   53e7672d85d874b2048ffb3be258f255
#
_cell.length_a   1.000
_cell.length_b   1.000
_cell.length_c   1.000
_cell.angle_alpha   90.00
_cell.angle_beta   90.00
_cell.angle_gamma   90.00
#
_symmetry.space_group_name_H-M   'P 1'
#
loop_
_entity.id
_entity.type
_entity.pdbx_description
1 polymer ?
#
loop_
_entity_poly.entity_id
_entity_poly.type
_entity_poly.pdbx_seq_one_letter_code
_entity_poly.pdbx_strand_id
1 'polypeptide(L)'
;WLGNGVDGFRLDIFNLIYKDAEFRDTPLSFKHAPTEDDPSGFFQEAKYSLNQPESFEFAKELRATCDEFGENLLLGAVSGNKSVIRKFLGDEVNNGLGVIFDFEMLDFKFSAEYFHGVIENIEKHFSDPFMPLYVFSNHDRPRSIHRLGDDIRKAKLLAMLQLTVRRV
;
A
#
# COMPACT_ATOMS: atom_id res chain seq x y z
N TRP A 1 -11.69 -19.15 -9.36
CA TRP A 1 -11.55 -18.06 -10.32
C TRP A 1 -10.31 -18.25 -11.20
N LEU A 2 -9.12 -18.50 -10.63
CA LEU A 2 -7.89 -18.73 -11.38
C LEU A 2 -8.05 -19.89 -12.38
N GLY A 3 -8.64 -21.02 -11.98
CA GLY A 3 -8.96 -22.13 -12.88
C GLY A 3 -9.96 -21.80 -14.00
N ASN A 4 -10.61 -20.64 -13.95
CA ASN A 4 -11.50 -20.12 -14.99
C ASN A 4 -10.87 -18.99 -15.83
N GLY A 5 -9.55 -18.80 -15.73
CA GLY A 5 -8.81 -17.84 -16.57
C GLY A 5 -8.75 -16.42 -16.01
N VAL A 6 -8.89 -16.23 -14.70
CA VAL A 6 -8.61 -14.96 -14.04
C VAL A 6 -7.10 -14.89 -13.76
N ASP A 7 -6.44 -13.80 -14.14
CA ASP A 7 -4.98 -13.64 -14.08
C ASP A 7 -4.47 -13.08 -12.74
N GLY A 8 -5.38 -12.78 -11.81
CA GLY A 8 -4.99 -12.29 -10.48
C GLY A 8 -6.07 -11.50 -9.77
N PHE A 9 -5.72 -10.92 -8.63
CA PHE A 9 -6.65 -10.21 -7.76
C PHE A 9 -6.07 -8.89 -7.22
N ARG A 10 -6.91 -7.87 -7.19
CA ARG A 10 -6.70 -6.72 -6.32
C ARG A 10 -7.40 -6.99 -4.98
N LEU A 11 -6.62 -6.95 -3.90
CA LEU A 11 -7.06 -7.28 -2.55
C LEU A 11 -7.25 -5.99 -1.75
N ASP A 12 -8.50 -5.65 -1.49
CA ASP A 12 -8.84 -4.41 -0.82
C ASP A 12 -8.66 -4.51 0.69
N ILE A 13 -8.12 -3.41 1.30
CA ILE A 13 -7.89 -3.30 2.75
C ILE A 13 -7.39 -4.60 3.41
N PHE A 14 -6.46 -5.27 2.73
CA PHE A 14 -5.99 -6.61 3.08
C PHE A 14 -5.39 -6.69 4.49
N ASN A 15 -4.82 -5.62 4.97
CA ASN A 15 -4.23 -5.51 6.31
C ASN A 15 -5.27 -5.40 7.45
N LEU A 16 -6.56 -5.39 7.13
CA LEU A 16 -7.67 -5.38 8.09
C LEU A 16 -8.42 -6.72 8.17
N ILE A 17 -7.99 -7.77 7.46
CA ILE A 17 -8.67 -9.07 7.42
C ILE A 17 -8.65 -9.74 8.79
N TYR A 18 -7.47 -9.85 9.39
CA TYR A 18 -7.33 -10.44 10.72
C TYR A 18 -7.49 -9.40 11.82
N LYS A 19 -8.17 -9.82 12.88
CA LYS A 19 -8.36 -9.08 14.11
C LYS A 19 -7.70 -9.80 15.27
N ASP A 20 -7.47 -9.09 16.35
CA ASP A 20 -7.03 -9.69 17.60
C ASP A 20 -7.94 -10.85 18.02
N ALA A 21 -7.35 -12.01 18.34
CA ALA A 21 -8.09 -13.23 18.66
C ALA A 21 -8.92 -13.10 19.96
N GLU A 22 -8.54 -12.20 20.85
CA GLU A 22 -9.24 -11.92 22.10
C GLU A 22 -10.35 -10.87 21.93
N PHE A 23 -10.50 -10.28 20.73
CA PHE A 23 -11.47 -9.21 20.42
C PHE A 23 -11.39 -8.04 21.39
N ARG A 24 -10.17 -7.66 21.79
CA ARG A 24 -9.95 -6.54 22.69
C ARG A 24 -10.39 -5.23 22.06
N ASP A 25 -10.92 -4.35 22.88
CA ASP A 25 -11.31 -3.00 22.45
C ASP A 25 -10.10 -2.19 21.98
N THR A 26 -10.33 -1.37 20.99
CA THR A 26 -9.32 -0.45 20.45
C THR A 26 -8.86 0.53 21.53
N PRO A 27 -7.57 0.55 21.89
CA PRO A 27 -7.08 1.43 22.94
C PRO A 27 -7.18 2.91 22.56
N LEU A 28 -7.23 3.75 23.59
CA LEU A 28 -7.20 5.20 23.40
C LEU A 28 -5.83 5.66 22.85
N SER A 29 -5.87 6.64 21.99
CA SER A 29 -4.70 7.31 21.41
C SER A 29 -4.83 8.82 21.57
N PHE A 30 -3.69 9.50 21.64
CA PHE A 30 -3.66 10.98 21.61
C PHE A 30 -3.51 11.56 20.21
N LYS A 31 -3.58 10.75 19.18
CA LYS A 31 -3.59 11.19 17.78
C LYS A 31 -4.96 11.76 17.42
N HIS A 32 -4.96 12.92 16.75
CA HIS A 32 -6.17 13.63 16.42
C HIS A 32 -6.69 13.38 15.00
N ALA A 33 -5.82 12.95 14.11
CA ALA A 33 -6.17 12.68 12.71
C ALA A 33 -5.49 11.41 12.20
N PRO A 34 -6.21 10.57 11.44
CA PRO A 34 -5.61 9.45 10.73
C PRO A 34 -4.73 9.96 9.58
N THR A 35 -3.73 9.15 9.23
CA THR A 35 -2.92 9.33 8.03
C THR A 35 -3.01 8.08 7.17
N GLU A 36 -2.54 8.14 5.93
CA GLU A 36 -2.52 6.95 5.06
C GLU A 36 -1.58 5.85 5.61
N ASP A 37 -0.51 6.24 6.30
CA ASP A 37 0.42 5.29 6.94
C ASP A 37 -0.07 4.77 8.29
N ASP A 38 -0.92 5.55 8.96
CA ASP A 38 -1.48 5.22 10.26
C ASP A 38 -2.93 5.68 10.32
N PRO A 39 -3.86 4.81 9.95
CA PRO A 39 -5.30 5.11 9.98
C PRO A 39 -5.85 5.19 11.41
N SER A 40 -5.04 4.92 12.43
CA SER A 40 -5.39 5.21 13.82
C SER A 40 -5.65 6.69 13.97
N GLY A 41 -6.74 7.05 14.58
CA GLY A 41 -7.10 8.45 14.76
C GLY A 41 -8.35 8.58 15.61
N PHE A 42 -8.88 9.82 15.73
CA PHE A 42 -10.06 10.08 16.53
C PHE A 42 -9.97 9.52 17.96
N PHE A 43 -8.79 9.67 18.57
CA PHE A 43 -8.48 9.20 19.92
C PHE A 43 -8.42 7.68 20.11
N GLN A 44 -8.33 6.91 19.01
CA GLN A 44 -8.19 5.45 19.05
C GLN A 44 -6.97 4.99 18.25
N GLU A 45 -6.34 3.90 18.70
CA GLU A 45 -5.21 3.28 18.02
C GLU A 45 -5.65 1.93 17.43
N ALA A 46 -5.49 1.72 16.12
CA ALA A 46 -5.92 0.50 15.44
C ALA A 46 -5.07 -0.75 15.76
N LYS A 47 -4.49 -0.81 16.98
CA LYS A 47 -3.55 -1.84 17.44
C LYS A 47 -4.06 -3.27 17.27
N TYR A 48 -5.34 -3.49 17.51
CA TYR A 48 -5.96 -4.82 17.54
C TYR A 48 -6.75 -5.14 16.27
N SER A 49 -6.75 -4.25 15.30
CA SER A 49 -7.54 -4.42 14.07
C SER A 49 -6.75 -4.20 12.77
N LEU A 50 -5.51 -3.74 12.87
CA LEU A 50 -4.68 -3.39 11.73
C LEU A 50 -3.35 -4.16 11.79
N ASN A 51 -2.90 -4.67 10.64
CA ASN A 51 -1.56 -5.25 10.50
C ASN A 51 -1.26 -6.38 11.51
N GLN A 52 -2.25 -7.21 11.81
CA GLN A 52 -2.03 -8.35 12.70
C GLN A 52 -1.03 -9.33 12.07
N PRO A 53 -0.20 -10.03 12.88
CA PRO A 53 0.79 -10.98 12.36
C PRO A 53 0.21 -12.02 11.41
N GLU A 54 -0.98 -12.49 11.68
CA GLU A 54 -1.71 -13.48 10.87
C GLU A 54 -1.99 -12.98 9.46
N SER A 55 -2.13 -11.65 9.26
CA SER A 55 -2.32 -11.07 7.94
C SER A 55 -1.09 -11.24 7.04
N PHE A 56 0.12 -11.21 7.62
CA PHE A 56 1.35 -11.43 6.85
C PHE A 56 1.51 -12.90 6.45
N GLU A 57 1.20 -13.82 7.35
CA GLU A 57 1.22 -15.25 7.04
C GLU A 57 0.14 -15.63 6.02
N PHE A 58 -1.04 -15.04 6.13
CA PHE A 58 -2.10 -15.23 5.13
C PHE A 58 -1.72 -14.71 3.74
N ALA A 59 -0.94 -13.64 3.65
CA ALA A 59 -0.42 -13.17 2.36
C ALA A 59 0.47 -14.22 1.69
N LYS A 60 1.31 -14.93 2.45
CA LYS A 60 2.15 -16.03 1.96
C LYS A 60 1.33 -17.27 1.58
N GLU A 61 0.36 -17.63 2.41
CA GLU A 61 -0.55 -18.74 2.13
C GLU A 61 -1.35 -18.50 0.84
N LEU A 62 -1.87 -17.29 0.68
CA LEU A 62 -2.59 -16.89 -0.52
C LEU A 62 -1.69 -16.92 -1.76
N ARG A 63 -0.43 -16.46 -1.64
CA ARG A 63 0.56 -16.56 -2.71
C ARG A 63 0.81 -18.00 -3.11
N ALA A 64 1.09 -18.87 -2.14
CA ALA A 64 1.32 -20.30 -2.39
C ALA A 64 0.12 -20.96 -3.10
N THR A 65 -1.10 -20.62 -2.67
CA THR A 65 -2.32 -21.10 -3.32
C THR A 65 -2.44 -20.61 -4.76
N CYS A 66 -2.11 -19.34 -5.02
CA CYS A 66 -2.16 -18.80 -6.39
C CYS A 66 -1.13 -19.43 -7.31
N ASP A 67 0.07 -19.73 -6.80
CA ASP A 67 1.16 -20.33 -7.56
C ASP A 67 0.83 -21.74 -8.10
N GLU A 68 -0.13 -22.45 -7.48
CA GLU A 68 -0.65 -23.71 -8.01
C GLU A 68 -1.36 -23.55 -9.37
N PHE A 69 -1.79 -22.35 -9.71
CA PHE A 69 -2.46 -22.02 -10.98
C PHE A 69 -1.58 -21.26 -11.99
N GLY A 70 -0.30 -21.13 -11.70
CA GLY A 70 0.66 -20.43 -12.55
C GLY A 70 1.00 -19.02 -12.06
N GLU A 71 1.58 -18.20 -12.94
CA GLU A 71 1.95 -16.81 -12.63
C GLU A 71 0.70 -15.93 -12.53
N ASN A 72 0.36 -15.51 -11.32
CA ASN A 72 -0.82 -14.70 -11.04
C ASN A 72 -0.45 -13.45 -10.25
N LEU A 73 -1.11 -12.33 -10.56
CA LEU A 73 -0.92 -11.08 -9.85
C LEU A 73 -1.71 -11.06 -8.54
N LEU A 74 -1.05 -10.77 -7.43
CA LEU A 74 -1.68 -10.37 -6.19
C LEU A 74 -1.27 -8.93 -5.88
N LEU A 75 -2.23 -8.00 -5.99
CA LEU A 75 -2.04 -6.59 -5.72
C LEU A 75 -2.76 -6.21 -4.43
N GLY A 76 -2.01 -5.85 -3.39
CA GLY A 76 -2.57 -5.50 -2.08
C GLY A 76 -2.77 -4.00 -1.87
N ALA A 77 -3.95 -3.61 -1.40
CA ALA A 77 -4.18 -2.32 -0.78
C ALA A 77 -3.96 -2.46 0.73
N VAL A 78 -2.83 -1.94 1.22
CA VAL A 78 -2.40 -2.05 2.62
C VAL A 78 -1.93 -0.69 3.14
N SER A 79 -2.16 -0.44 4.41
CA SER A 79 -1.76 0.81 5.09
C SER A 79 -0.79 0.51 6.23
N GLY A 80 0.13 1.41 6.47
CA GLY A 80 1.13 1.31 7.52
C GLY A 80 2.45 1.97 7.11
N ASN A 81 3.39 2.06 8.04
CA ASN A 81 4.71 2.53 7.69
C ASN A 81 5.44 1.54 6.75
N LYS A 82 6.48 1.99 6.05
CA LYS A 82 7.18 1.19 5.03
C LYS A 82 7.67 -0.17 5.53
N SER A 83 8.17 -0.24 6.76
CA SER A 83 8.65 -1.50 7.34
C SER A 83 7.52 -2.50 7.62
N VAL A 84 6.30 -2.02 7.89
CA VAL A 84 5.13 -2.87 8.10
C VAL A 84 4.56 -3.34 6.77
N ILE A 85 4.32 -2.42 5.83
CA ILE A 85 3.73 -2.79 4.53
C ILE A 85 4.67 -3.70 3.72
N ARG A 86 5.99 -3.57 3.91
CA ARG A 86 6.99 -4.46 3.32
C ARG A 86 6.76 -5.94 3.69
N LYS A 87 6.27 -6.23 4.90
CA LYS A 87 6.02 -7.60 5.35
C LYS A 87 4.94 -8.33 4.54
N PHE A 88 4.00 -7.59 3.94
CA PHE A 88 2.99 -8.18 3.07
C PHE A 88 3.55 -8.73 1.76
N LEU A 89 4.71 -8.27 1.34
CA LEU A 89 5.42 -8.82 0.17
C LEU A 89 6.15 -10.14 0.50
N GLY A 90 6.14 -10.54 1.76
CA GLY A 90 6.77 -11.77 2.22
C GLY A 90 8.21 -11.60 2.65
N ASP A 91 8.94 -12.70 2.59
CA ASP A 91 10.35 -12.77 3.00
C ASP A 91 11.28 -12.26 1.87
N GLU A 92 12.53 -12.67 1.84
CA GLU A 92 13.54 -12.21 0.87
C GLU A 92 13.22 -12.53 -0.61
N VAL A 93 12.33 -13.47 -0.84
CA VAL A 93 11.98 -13.97 -2.19
C VAL A 93 10.64 -13.46 -2.73
N ASN A 94 10.04 -12.44 -2.10
CA ASN A 94 8.73 -11.90 -2.49
C ASN A 94 7.63 -12.98 -2.57
N ASN A 95 7.54 -13.81 -1.55
CA ASN A 95 6.59 -14.92 -1.44
C ASN A 95 5.27 -14.55 -0.76
N GLY A 96 4.96 -13.27 -0.69
CA GLY A 96 3.68 -12.73 -0.21
C GLY A 96 2.84 -12.15 -1.33
N LEU A 97 2.21 -10.99 -1.10
CA LEU A 97 1.58 -10.24 -2.18
C LEU A 97 2.64 -9.80 -3.19
N GLY A 98 2.40 -10.01 -4.48
CA GLY A 98 3.38 -9.71 -5.52
C GLY A 98 3.69 -8.21 -5.62
N VAL A 99 2.66 -7.38 -5.41
CA VAL A 99 2.72 -5.92 -5.51
C VAL A 99 1.81 -5.30 -4.44
N ILE A 100 2.19 -4.14 -3.93
CA ILE A 100 1.36 -3.36 -3.00
C ILE A 100 1.19 -1.92 -3.47
N PHE A 101 0.07 -1.31 -3.14
CA PHE A 101 -0.09 0.14 -3.25
C PHE A 101 0.65 0.84 -2.12
N ASP A 102 1.46 1.84 -2.48
CA ASP A 102 2.00 2.83 -1.57
C ASP A 102 1.17 4.10 -1.63
N PHE A 103 0.43 4.38 -0.57
CA PHE A 103 -0.53 5.48 -0.52
C PHE A 103 0.08 6.82 -0.08
N GLU A 104 1.36 6.88 0.26
CA GLU A 104 2.02 8.13 0.69
C GLU A 104 1.85 9.25 -0.34
N MET A 105 1.88 8.90 -1.64
CA MET A 105 1.69 9.85 -2.72
C MET A 105 0.24 10.36 -2.89
N LEU A 106 -0.73 9.82 -2.17
CA LEU A 106 -2.11 10.35 -2.22
C LEU A 106 -2.21 11.78 -1.67
N ASP A 107 -1.36 12.14 -0.69
CA ASP A 107 -1.33 13.47 -0.09
C ASP A 107 -0.05 14.24 -0.44
N PHE A 108 0.44 14.11 -1.67
CA PHE A 108 1.68 14.70 -2.13
C PHE A 108 1.69 16.23 -2.04
N LYS A 109 2.87 16.76 -1.73
CA LYS A 109 3.22 18.16 -1.95
C LYS A 109 3.91 18.29 -3.30
N PHE A 110 3.44 19.18 -4.17
CA PHE A 110 4.02 19.34 -5.49
C PHE A 110 5.34 20.13 -5.41
N SER A 111 6.39 19.46 -4.95
CA SER A 111 7.75 20.00 -4.93
C SER A 111 8.77 18.90 -5.22
N ALA A 112 9.91 19.27 -5.78
CA ALA A 112 10.98 18.32 -6.11
C ALA A 112 11.54 17.65 -4.84
N GLU A 113 11.69 18.41 -3.76
CA GLU A 113 12.19 17.92 -2.47
C GLU A 113 11.27 16.83 -1.88
N TYR A 114 9.96 17.05 -1.95
CA TYR A 114 8.99 16.06 -1.47
C TYR A 114 9.10 14.76 -2.25
N PHE A 115 9.04 14.84 -3.59
CA PHE A 115 9.10 13.63 -4.43
C PHE A 115 10.42 12.90 -4.29
N HIS A 116 11.52 13.63 -4.22
CA HIS A 116 12.85 13.05 -3.98
C HIS A 116 12.89 12.28 -2.65
N GLY A 117 12.42 12.90 -1.56
CA GLY A 117 12.41 12.28 -0.25
C GLY A 117 11.55 11.01 -0.18
N VAL A 118 10.36 11.01 -0.83
CA VAL A 118 9.50 9.82 -0.89
C VAL A 118 10.16 8.72 -1.71
N ILE A 119 10.75 9.03 -2.86
CA ILE A 119 11.45 8.04 -3.69
C ILE A 119 12.63 7.42 -2.92
N GLU A 120 13.47 8.23 -2.26
CA GLU A 120 14.57 7.72 -1.44
C GLU A 120 14.09 6.83 -0.30
N ASN A 121 12.99 7.22 0.37
CA ASN A 121 12.40 6.42 1.45
C ASN A 121 11.91 5.06 0.92
N ILE A 122 11.29 5.04 -0.24
CA ILE A 122 10.82 3.80 -0.88
C ILE A 122 12.01 2.92 -1.29
N GLU A 123 13.01 3.47 -1.98
CA GLU A 123 14.20 2.72 -2.40
C GLU A 123 14.95 2.09 -1.20
N LYS A 124 14.96 2.78 -0.08
CA LYS A 124 15.56 2.28 1.16
C LYS A 124 14.85 1.05 1.73
N HIS A 125 13.52 0.99 1.63
CA HIS A 125 12.73 -0.07 2.27
C HIS A 125 12.35 -1.20 1.31
N PHE A 126 12.35 -0.94 0.01
CA PHE A 126 11.92 -1.88 -1.02
C PHE A 126 13.01 -2.08 -2.08
N SER A 127 14.10 -2.73 -1.68
CA SER A 127 15.09 -3.22 -2.64
C SER A 127 14.49 -4.36 -3.49
N ASP A 128 15.11 -4.70 -4.63
CA ASP A 128 14.69 -5.85 -5.42
C ASP A 128 14.60 -7.12 -4.56
N PRO A 129 13.60 -7.98 -4.76
CA PRO A 129 12.58 -7.96 -5.84
C PRO A 129 11.27 -7.22 -5.48
N PHE A 130 11.23 -6.45 -4.41
CA PHE A 130 10.01 -5.86 -3.86
C PHE A 130 9.58 -4.62 -4.64
N MET A 131 8.26 -4.54 -4.95
CA MET A 131 7.75 -3.49 -5.82
C MET A 131 6.46 -2.86 -5.25
N PRO A 132 6.57 -1.72 -4.54
CA PRO A 132 5.41 -0.89 -4.27
C PRO A 132 5.03 -0.07 -5.51
N LEU A 133 3.74 0.21 -5.67
CA LEU A 133 3.21 1.10 -6.70
C LEU A 133 2.90 2.47 -6.12
N TYR A 134 3.36 3.52 -6.78
CA TYR A 134 3.02 4.90 -6.43
C TYR A 134 1.58 5.21 -6.79
N VAL A 135 0.79 5.64 -5.83
CA VAL A 135 -0.63 5.97 -6.02
C VAL A 135 -0.83 7.47 -5.86
N PHE A 136 -1.04 8.17 -6.97
CA PHE A 136 -1.27 9.63 -6.98
C PHE A 136 -2.75 10.01 -6.92
N SER A 137 -3.66 9.07 -7.18
CA SER A 137 -5.09 9.29 -7.14
C SER A 137 -5.83 7.96 -7.01
N ASN A 138 -6.98 7.98 -6.37
CA ASN A 138 -7.90 6.85 -6.30
C ASN A 138 -9.36 7.36 -6.39
N HIS A 139 -10.33 6.47 -6.22
CA HIS A 139 -11.76 6.80 -6.29
C HIS A 139 -12.29 7.51 -5.03
N ASP A 140 -11.53 7.48 -3.92
CA ASP A 140 -11.91 8.09 -2.63
C ASP A 140 -11.41 9.53 -2.48
N ARG A 141 -10.56 10.00 -3.38
CA ARG A 141 -9.91 11.31 -3.31
C ARG A 141 -10.22 12.17 -4.54
N PRO A 142 -10.21 13.50 -4.42
CA PRO A 142 -10.24 14.37 -5.56
C PRO A 142 -9.13 14.02 -6.56
N ARG A 143 -9.41 14.12 -7.85
CA ARG A 143 -8.42 13.83 -8.91
C ARG A 143 -7.14 14.63 -8.69
N SER A 144 -6.00 14.04 -9.00
CA SER A 144 -4.68 14.68 -8.83
C SER A 144 -4.60 16.03 -9.54
N ILE A 145 -5.17 16.17 -10.73
CA ILE A 145 -5.19 17.44 -11.45
C ILE A 145 -5.94 18.53 -10.67
N HIS A 146 -7.06 18.21 -10.04
CA HIS A 146 -7.82 19.17 -9.23
C HIS A 146 -7.01 19.63 -8.01
N ARG A 147 -6.31 18.70 -7.35
CA ARG A 147 -5.38 19.02 -6.24
C ARG A 147 -4.16 19.86 -6.66
N LEU A 148 -3.85 19.86 -7.96
CA LEU A 148 -2.83 20.71 -8.58
C LEU A 148 -3.37 22.09 -9.03
N GLY A 149 -4.64 22.42 -8.69
CA GLY A 149 -5.29 23.67 -9.09
C GLY A 149 -5.65 23.70 -10.58
N ASP A 150 -5.99 22.55 -11.15
CA ASP A 150 -6.33 22.36 -12.56
C ASP A 150 -5.23 22.81 -13.56
N ASP A 151 -3.97 22.88 -13.08
CA ASP A 151 -2.82 23.23 -13.93
C ASP A 151 -2.36 22.01 -14.73
N ILE A 152 -2.66 22.02 -16.04
CA ILE A 152 -2.27 20.96 -16.99
C ILE A 152 -0.75 20.74 -17.04
N ARG A 153 0.08 21.79 -16.84
CA ARG A 153 1.54 21.66 -16.89
C ARG A 153 2.03 20.83 -15.70
N LYS A 154 1.48 21.09 -14.50
CA LYS A 154 1.77 20.30 -13.30
C LYS A 154 1.28 18.87 -13.46
N ALA A 155 0.09 18.66 -14.01
CA ALA A 155 -0.44 17.32 -14.27
C ALA A 155 0.45 16.53 -15.24
N LYS A 156 0.98 17.15 -16.30
CA LYS A 156 1.93 16.53 -17.23
C LYS A 156 3.26 16.18 -16.54
N LEU A 157 3.78 17.05 -15.67
CA LEU A 157 4.98 16.77 -14.90
C LEU A 157 4.77 15.61 -13.92
N LEU A 158 3.61 15.55 -13.26
CA LEU A 158 3.27 14.43 -12.36
C LEU A 158 3.16 13.11 -13.15
N ALA A 159 2.52 13.12 -14.31
CA ALA A 159 2.42 11.95 -15.18
C ALA A 159 3.81 11.51 -15.69
N MET A 160 4.67 12.46 -16.06
CA MET A 160 6.05 12.16 -16.46
C MET A 160 6.81 11.52 -15.30
N LEU A 161 6.72 12.05 -14.08
CA LEU A 161 7.31 11.45 -12.89
C LEU A 161 6.80 10.01 -12.74
N GLN A 162 5.50 9.80 -12.74
CA GLN A 162 4.89 8.49 -12.57
C GLN A 162 5.37 7.47 -13.62
N LEU A 163 5.57 7.87 -14.86
CA LEU A 163 5.99 6.99 -15.96
C LEU A 163 7.52 6.78 -16.04
N THR A 164 8.32 7.50 -15.28
CA THR A 164 9.79 7.45 -15.37
C THR A 164 10.47 6.99 -14.09
N VAL A 165 9.80 7.09 -12.94
CA VAL A 165 10.34 6.49 -11.72
C VAL A 165 10.32 4.97 -11.82
N ARG A 166 11.30 4.34 -11.24
CA ARG A 166 11.32 2.89 -11.09
C ARG A 166 10.13 2.48 -10.20
N ARG A 167 9.39 1.45 -10.58
CA ARG A 167 8.28 0.91 -9.76
C ARG A 167 6.93 1.66 -9.92
N VAL A 168 6.53 1.80 -11.16
CA VAL A 168 5.18 2.30 -11.52
C VAL A 168 4.20 1.16 -11.59
#